data_125f479279e165f53d34c82da76d8a52
#
_entry.id   125f479279e165f53d34c82da76d8a52
#
_cell.length_a   1.000
_cell.length_b   1.000
_cell.length_c   1.000
_cell.angle_alpha   90.00
_cell.angle_beta   90.00
_cell.angle_gamma   90.00
#
_symmetry.space_group_name_H-M   'P 1'
#
loop_
_entity.id
_entity.type
_entity.pdbx_description
1 polymer ?
#
loop_
_entity_poly.entity_id
_entity_poly.type
_entity_poly.pdbx_seq_one_letter_code
_entity_poly.pdbx_strand_id
1 'polypeptide(L)'
;MAALSLSACASNRGQLGATDYAALPQEQRQQTLAELTGRYKANPRDRNVVIHYAAALRAAGQPQQAAAALEQAMGAYPNDVELSVAYAKALASMGSFDQSIAVLDRAIRPDAPDWNALLVKGASLDQMGRHGEARALYGQAATIAPGEAGIETNLGLSYAMTNELPLAEQHLRRAVQMRGATTQTRQNLALVVGLQGRFEECRAIYAAELPPEQVESNMAYVRALLTQQNRWDMIDKG
;
A
#
# COMPACT_ATOMS: atom_id res chain seq x y z
N MET A 1 -8.53 -49.04 25.16
CA MET A 1 -7.40 -48.40 24.49
C MET A 1 -7.78 -46.96 24.24
N ALA A 2 -7.27 -46.03 25.05
CA ALA A 2 -7.59 -44.60 24.96
C ALA A 2 -6.54 -43.91 24.08
N ALA A 3 -6.99 -43.32 22.97
CA ALA A 3 -6.14 -42.51 22.10
C ALA A 3 -6.06 -41.08 22.68
N LEU A 4 -4.89 -40.73 23.17
CA LEU A 4 -4.52 -39.35 23.58
C LEU A 4 -4.30 -38.53 22.34
N SER A 5 -5.24 -37.62 22.03
CA SER A 5 -5.03 -36.53 21.05
C SER A 5 -4.23 -35.40 21.70
N LEU A 6 -2.94 -35.33 21.38
CA LEU A 6 -2.07 -34.20 21.69
C LEU A 6 -2.47 -33.01 20.81
N SER A 7 -3.24 -32.08 21.37
CA SER A 7 -3.39 -30.74 20.82
C SER A 7 -2.08 -29.99 20.95
N ALA A 8 -1.31 -29.93 19.86
CA ALA A 8 -0.16 -29.05 19.78
C ALA A 8 -0.64 -27.60 19.67
N CYS A 9 -0.65 -26.88 20.79
CA CYS A 9 -0.66 -25.42 20.80
C CYS A 9 0.65 -24.94 20.18
N ALA A 10 0.68 -24.78 18.88
CA ALA A 10 1.75 -24.05 18.20
C ALA A 10 1.62 -22.58 18.57
N SER A 11 2.37 -22.16 19.59
CA SER A 11 2.63 -20.75 19.86
C SER A 11 3.47 -20.20 18.72
N ASN A 12 2.80 -19.68 17.70
CA ASN A 12 3.46 -18.99 16.57
C ASN A 12 3.97 -17.63 17.04
N ARG A 13 5.07 -17.62 17.79
CA ARG A 13 5.92 -16.45 18.08
C ARG A 13 6.93 -16.30 16.95
N GLY A 14 6.46 -16.14 15.71
CA GLY A 14 7.33 -16.00 14.55
C GLY A 14 6.84 -14.86 13.69
N GLN A 15 7.65 -13.79 13.65
CA GLN A 15 7.70 -12.75 12.62
C GLN A 15 6.30 -12.33 12.11
N LEU A 16 5.78 -11.26 12.68
CA LEU A 16 4.73 -10.46 12.07
C LEU A 16 5.37 -9.81 10.81
N GLY A 17 5.47 -10.56 9.72
CA GLY A 17 5.70 -10.02 8.39
C GLY A 17 4.63 -8.95 8.14
N ALA A 18 4.91 -8.01 7.26
CA ALA A 18 4.03 -6.91 6.96
C ALA A 18 2.62 -7.44 6.62
N THR A 19 1.74 -7.48 7.62
CA THR A 19 0.36 -7.96 7.46
C THR A 19 -0.41 -6.88 6.71
N ASP A 20 -0.91 -7.21 5.53
CA ASP A 20 -1.81 -6.33 4.79
C ASP A 20 -3.22 -6.40 5.41
N TYR A 21 -3.45 -5.57 6.41
CA TYR A 21 -4.74 -5.48 7.09
C TYR A 21 -5.87 -5.01 6.17
N ALA A 22 -5.57 -4.31 5.08
CA ALA A 22 -6.56 -3.84 4.12
C ALA A 22 -7.11 -4.99 3.27
N ALA A 23 -6.31 -6.03 3.03
CA ALA A 23 -6.71 -7.22 2.29
C ALA A 23 -7.63 -8.18 3.09
N LEU A 24 -7.72 -7.99 4.41
CA LEU A 24 -8.58 -8.85 5.25
C LEU A 24 -10.08 -8.58 4.97
N PRO A 25 -10.94 -9.61 5.04
CA PRO A 25 -12.40 -9.43 5.07
C PRO A 25 -12.82 -8.47 6.18
N GLN A 26 -13.93 -7.74 5.98
CA GLN A 26 -14.37 -6.69 6.90
C GLN A 26 -14.51 -7.17 8.36
N GLU A 27 -15.09 -8.35 8.57
CA GLU A 27 -15.25 -8.93 9.90
C GLU A 27 -13.90 -9.20 10.57
N GLN A 28 -12.95 -9.80 9.83
CA GLN A 28 -11.60 -10.06 10.34
C GLN A 28 -10.83 -8.78 10.64
N ARG A 29 -10.99 -7.73 9.82
CA ARG A 29 -10.41 -6.40 10.11
C ARG A 29 -10.91 -5.84 11.44
N GLN A 30 -12.23 -5.93 11.69
CA GLN A 30 -12.82 -5.46 12.95
C GLN A 30 -12.31 -6.25 14.15
N GLN A 31 -12.26 -7.58 14.05
CA GLN A 31 -11.73 -8.45 15.11
C GLN A 31 -10.25 -8.15 15.40
N THR A 32 -9.42 -8.06 14.35
CA THR A 32 -8.00 -7.73 14.49
C THR A 32 -7.78 -6.35 15.10
N LEU A 33 -8.58 -5.34 14.68
CA LEU A 33 -8.49 -4.01 15.27
C LEU A 33 -8.89 -4.02 16.75
N ALA A 34 -9.93 -4.77 17.14
CA ALA A 34 -10.32 -4.90 18.54
C ALA A 34 -9.21 -5.55 19.40
N GLU A 35 -8.59 -6.63 18.91
CA GLU A 35 -7.45 -7.28 19.57
C GLU A 35 -6.28 -6.32 19.73
N LEU A 36 -5.85 -5.66 18.64
CA LEU A 36 -4.73 -4.71 18.68
C LEU A 36 -5.03 -3.50 19.57
N THR A 37 -6.28 -3.05 19.63
CA THR A 37 -6.73 -2.01 20.58
C THR A 37 -6.53 -2.45 22.02
N GLY A 38 -6.88 -3.69 22.37
CA GLY A 38 -6.64 -4.25 23.70
C GLY A 38 -5.15 -4.31 24.05
N ARG A 39 -4.33 -4.77 23.12
CA ARG A 39 -2.86 -4.83 23.29
C ARG A 39 -2.23 -3.44 23.44
N TYR A 40 -2.66 -2.48 22.63
CA TYR A 40 -2.22 -1.09 22.71
C TYR A 40 -2.59 -0.45 24.07
N LYS A 41 -3.83 -0.65 24.55
CA LYS A 41 -4.24 -0.16 25.87
C LYS A 41 -3.42 -0.76 27.02
N ALA A 42 -3.06 -2.04 26.91
CA ALA A 42 -2.24 -2.72 27.92
C ALA A 42 -0.79 -2.22 27.91
N ASN A 43 -0.22 -1.93 26.75
CA ASN A 43 1.15 -1.43 26.62
C ASN A 43 1.29 -0.43 25.46
N PRO A 44 0.94 0.85 25.65
CA PRO A 44 0.96 1.88 24.60
C PRO A 44 2.38 2.29 24.19
N ARG A 45 3.41 1.80 24.89
CA ARG A 45 4.82 2.03 24.55
C ARG A 45 5.48 0.86 23.83
N ASP A 46 4.77 -0.25 23.64
CA ASP A 46 5.30 -1.35 22.83
C ASP A 46 5.34 -0.92 21.35
N ARG A 47 6.55 -0.70 20.86
CA ARG A 47 6.82 -0.23 19.50
C ARG A 47 6.09 -1.07 18.44
N ASN A 48 6.19 -2.40 18.54
CA ASN A 48 5.61 -3.30 17.55
C ASN A 48 4.06 -3.28 17.61
N VAL A 49 3.51 -3.25 18.82
CA VAL A 49 2.06 -3.13 19.00
C VAL A 49 1.54 -1.83 18.38
N VAL A 50 2.23 -0.70 18.61
CA VAL A 50 1.82 0.61 18.04
C VAL A 50 1.83 0.58 16.52
N ILE A 51 2.87 0.04 15.88
CA ILE A 51 2.98 -0.04 14.42
C ILE A 51 1.81 -0.86 13.84
N HIS A 52 1.55 -2.05 14.40
CA HIS A 52 0.46 -2.90 13.95
C HIS A 52 -0.92 -2.31 14.22
N TYR A 53 -1.11 -1.70 15.39
CA TYR A 53 -2.35 -1.00 15.74
C TYR A 53 -2.64 0.15 14.77
N ALA A 54 -1.64 0.97 14.48
CA ALA A 54 -1.77 2.06 13.53
C ALA A 54 -2.06 1.58 12.10
N ALA A 55 -1.44 0.46 11.67
CA ALA A 55 -1.73 -0.13 10.38
C ALA A 55 -3.18 -0.66 10.29
N ALA A 56 -3.68 -1.30 11.35
CA ALA A 56 -5.08 -1.76 11.45
C ALA A 56 -6.06 -0.58 11.48
N LEU A 57 -5.75 0.50 12.20
CA LEU A 57 -6.55 1.73 12.21
C LEU A 57 -6.65 2.35 10.81
N ARG A 58 -5.53 2.46 10.08
CA ARG A 58 -5.53 2.95 8.69
C ARG A 58 -6.40 2.08 7.79
N ALA A 59 -6.29 0.75 7.89
CA ALA A 59 -7.11 -0.18 7.15
C ALA A 59 -8.60 -0.10 7.48
N ALA A 60 -8.94 0.36 8.69
CA ALA A 60 -10.31 0.64 9.14
C ALA A 60 -10.79 2.07 8.79
N GLY A 61 -10.02 2.86 8.02
CA GLY A 61 -10.38 4.23 7.66
C GLY A 61 -10.23 5.25 8.80
N GLN A 62 -9.39 4.98 9.79
CA GLN A 62 -9.16 5.81 10.98
C GLN A 62 -7.71 6.36 11.02
N PRO A 63 -7.22 7.04 9.96
CA PRO A 63 -5.83 7.45 9.87
C PRO A 63 -5.45 8.53 10.91
N GLN A 64 -6.40 9.33 11.39
CA GLN A 64 -6.17 10.34 12.43
C GLN A 64 -5.77 9.68 13.76
N GLN A 65 -6.48 8.60 14.15
CA GLN A 65 -6.15 7.84 15.36
C GLN A 65 -4.81 7.12 15.20
N ALA A 66 -4.52 6.59 14.01
CA ALA A 66 -3.22 5.98 13.71
C ALA A 66 -2.10 6.99 13.88
N ALA A 67 -2.24 8.21 13.32
CA ALA A 67 -1.25 9.26 13.45
C ALA A 67 -1.00 9.64 14.91
N ALA A 68 -2.05 9.85 15.70
CA ALA A 68 -1.93 10.21 17.11
C ALA A 68 -1.20 9.15 17.94
N ALA A 69 -1.51 7.85 17.73
CA ALA A 69 -0.83 6.75 18.43
C ALA A 69 0.66 6.68 18.08
N LEU A 70 1.00 6.89 16.80
CA LEU A 70 2.38 6.87 16.32
C LEU A 70 3.17 8.08 16.79
N GLU A 71 2.59 9.28 16.77
CA GLU A 71 3.21 10.50 17.27
C GLU A 71 3.58 10.37 18.75
N GLN A 72 2.69 9.80 19.57
CA GLN A 72 2.99 9.53 20.97
C GLN A 72 4.15 8.54 21.14
N ALA A 73 4.23 7.50 20.31
CA ALA A 73 5.31 6.51 20.36
C ALA A 73 6.64 7.11 19.90
N MET A 74 6.66 7.99 18.90
CA MET A 74 7.86 8.65 18.39
C MET A 74 8.58 9.47 19.48
N GLY A 75 7.86 9.98 20.50
CA GLY A 75 8.47 10.63 21.65
C GLY A 75 9.40 9.71 22.46
N ALA A 76 9.11 8.41 22.48
CA ALA A 76 9.95 7.41 23.14
C ALA A 76 11.03 6.81 22.21
N TYR A 77 10.83 6.88 20.90
CA TYR A 77 11.69 6.29 19.87
C TYR A 77 12.00 7.30 18.73
N PRO A 78 12.70 8.42 19.03
CA PRO A 78 12.79 9.57 18.10
C PRO A 78 13.54 9.29 16.79
N ASN A 79 14.37 8.24 16.73
CA ASN A 79 15.16 7.87 15.56
C ASN A 79 14.73 6.53 14.94
N ASP A 80 13.54 6.05 15.27
CA ASP A 80 13.04 4.79 14.74
C ASP A 80 12.47 5.00 13.33
N VAL A 81 13.15 4.42 12.34
CA VAL A 81 12.78 4.57 10.93
C VAL A 81 11.43 3.90 10.64
N GLU A 82 11.15 2.74 11.23
CA GLU A 82 9.92 2.00 10.98
C GLU A 82 8.69 2.72 11.58
N LEU A 83 8.83 3.30 12.79
CA LEU A 83 7.80 4.18 13.35
C LEU A 83 7.59 5.42 12.49
N SER A 84 8.67 6.04 12.00
CA SER A 84 8.60 7.20 11.12
C SER A 84 7.88 6.86 9.80
N VAL A 85 8.18 5.71 9.22
CA VAL A 85 7.50 5.19 8.02
C VAL A 85 6.01 4.94 8.30
N ALA A 86 5.68 4.32 9.44
CA ALA A 86 4.28 4.08 9.82
C ALA A 86 3.52 5.40 10.01
N TYR A 87 4.15 6.39 10.64
CA TYR A 87 3.58 7.72 10.85
C TYR A 87 3.39 8.46 9.53
N ALA A 88 4.39 8.43 8.65
CA ALA A 88 4.30 9.02 7.31
C ALA A 88 3.15 8.39 6.49
N LYS A 89 2.96 7.06 6.58
CA LYS A 89 1.82 6.37 5.95
C LYS A 89 0.48 6.84 6.51
N ALA A 90 0.38 7.12 7.81
CA ALA A 90 -0.84 7.66 8.41
C ALA A 90 -1.13 9.09 7.94
N LEU A 91 -0.10 9.95 7.91
CA LEU A 91 -0.19 11.32 7.38
C LEU A 91 -0.60 11.32 5.90
N ALA A 92 0.01 10.48 5.07
CA ALA A 92 -0.33 10.35 3.66
C ALA A 92 -1.79 9.90 3.46
N SER A 93 -2.29 8.98 4.32
CA SER A 93 -3.70 8.55 4.30
C SER A 93 -4.68 9.66 4.66
N MET A 94 -4.21 10.76 5.27
CA MET A 94 -4.99 11.97 5.58
C MET A 94 -4.83 13.06 4.50
N GLY A 95 -4.04 12.83 3.45
CA GLY A 95 -3.68 13.83 2.45
C GLY A 95 -2.60 14.81 2.91
N SER A 96 -2.00 14.61 4.08
CA SER A 96 -0.95 15.48 4.66
C SER A 96 0.42 15.11 4.06
N PHE A 97 0.57 15.24 2.74
CA PHE A 97 1.75 14.75 2.01
C PHE A 97 3.02 15.50 2.38
N ASP A 98 2.97 16.82 2.53
CA ASP A 98 4.13 17.62 2.96
C ASP A 98 4.66 17.18 4.32
N GLN A 99 3.75 16.90 5.27
CA GLN A 99 4.14 16.42 6.60
C GLN A 99 4.71 15.01 6.53
N SER A 100 4.13 14.13 5.71
CA SER A 100 4.66 12.78 5.44
C SER A 100 6.09 12.86 4.93
N ILE A 101 6.37 13.70 3.94
CA ILE A 101 7.70 13.92 3.37
C ILE A 101 8.66 14.45 4.44
N ALA A 102 8.26 15.47 5.21
CA ALA A 102 9.09 16.08 6.24
C ALA A 102 9.49 15.10 7.36
N VAL A 103 8.62 14.16 7.72
CA VAL A 103 8.92 13.08 8.66
C VAL A 103 9.97 12.13 8.08
N LEU A 104 9.80 11.74 6.82
CA LEU A 104 10.72 10.82 6.15
C LEU A 104 12.08 11.45 5.85
N ASP A 105 12.15 12.75 5.55
CA ASP A 105 13.40 13.46 5.35
C ASP A 105 14.30 13.45 6.59
N ARG A 106 13.70 13.42 7.78
CA ARG A 106 14.45 13.29 9.05
C ARG A 106 14.85 11.86 9.35
N ALA A 107 14.07 10.88 8.87
CA ALA A 107 14.29 9.47 9.14
C ALA A 107 15.26 8.80 8.15
N ILE A 108 15.28 9.26 6.90
CA ILE A 108 16.13 8.70 5.85
C ILE A 108 17.57 9.14 6.07
N ARG A 109 18.44 8.18 6.33
CA ARG A 109 19.88 8.43 6.44
C ARG A 109 20.51 8.36 5.04
N PRO A 110 21.28 9.40 4.62
CA PRO A 110 21.90 9.40 3.30
C PRO A 110 22.91 8.26 3.08
N ASP A 111 23.58 7.81 4.15
CA ASP A 111 24.59 6.74 4.13
C ASP A 111 23.99 5.33 4.15
N ALA A 112 22.74 5.19 4.61
CA ALA A 112 22.03 3.91 4.72
C ALA A 112 20.52 4.13 4.57
N PRO A 113 20.04 4.50 3.37
CA PRO A 113 18.63 4.80 3.18
C PRO A 113 17.77 3.52 3.30
N ASP A 114 16.64 3.65 4.00
CA ASP A 114 15.63 2.60 4.10
C ASP A 114 14.75 2.61 2.84
N TRP A 115 14.65 1.47 2.16
CA TRP A 115 13.88 1.37 0.92
C TRP A 115 12.38 1.66 1.09
N ASN A 116 11.79 1.27 2.24
CA ASN A 116 10.36 1.49 2.51
C ASN A 116 10.09 2.98 2.82
N ALA A 117 11.03 3.66 3.47
CA ALA A 117 10.97 5.12 3.65
C ALA A 117 11.02 5.86 2.31
N LEU A 118 11.94 5.47 1.41
CA LEU A 118 12.00 6.01 0.05
C LEU A 118 10.70 5.75 -0.74
N LEU A 119 10.15 4.54 -0.62
CA LEU A 119 8.90 4.15 -1.27
C LEU A 119 7.73 5.02 -0.81
N VAL A 120 7.56 5.24 0.50
CA VAL A 120 6.47 6.04 1.06
C VAL A 120 6.64 7.53 0.73
N LYS A 121 7.89 8.03 0.73
CA LYS A 121 8.18 9.40 0.29
C LYS A 121 7.84 9.59 -1.19
N GLY A 122 8.23 8.65 -2.05
CA GLY A 122 7.88 8.65 -3.46
C GLY A 122 6.36 8.65 -3.68
N ALA A 123 5.62 7.81 -2.95
CA ALA A 123 4.16 7.80 -3.04
C ALA A 123 3.51 9.14 -2.63
N SER A 124 4.06 9.82 -1.62
CA SER A 124 3.59 11.15 -1.23
C SER A 124 3.89 12.20 -2.31
N LEU A 125 5.05 12.13 -2.97
CA LEU A 125 5.42 13.01 -4.09
C LEU A 125 4.52 12.78 -5.31
N ASP A 126 4.17 11.52 -5.62
CA ASP A 126 3.23 11.20 -6.71
C ASP A 126 1.86 11.83 -6.48
N GLN A 127 1.35 11.79 -5.25
CA GLN A 127 0.08 12.44 -4.90
C GLN A 127 0.11 13.97 -5.02
N MET A 128 1.31 14.57 -4.98
CA MET A 128 1.54 16.01 -5.21
C MET A 128 1.85 16.33 -6.68
N GLY A 129 1.77 15.37 -7.60
CA GLY A 129 2.09 15.55 -9.02
C GLY A 129 3.59 15.60 -9.33
N ARG A 130 4.47 15.35 -8.35
CA ARG A 130 5.93 15.38 -8.50
C ARG A 130 6.47 14.01 -8.97
N HIS A 131 5.90 13.50 -10.07
CA HIS A 131 6.12 12.12 -10.55
C HIS A 131 7.58 11.81 -10.89
N GLY A 132 8.33 12.76 -11.46
CA GLY A 132 9.76 12.57 -11.77
C GLY A 132 10.59 12.30 -10.52
N GLU A 133 10.34 13.03 -9.43
CA GLU A 133 11.03 12.85 -8.16
C GLU A 133 10.61 11.55 -7.47
N ALA A 134 9.32 11.21 -7.53
CA ALA A 134 8.82 9.94 -7.03
C ALA A 134 9.51 8.75 -7.68
N ARG A 135 9.58 8.73 -9.01
CA ARG A 135 10.25 7.66 -9.79
C ARG A 135 11.75 7.56 -9.49
N ALA A 136 12.43 8.68 -9.24
CA ALA A 136 13.82 8.66 -8.80
C ALA A 136 14.00 7.95 -7.45
N LEU A 137 13.10 8.20 -6.48
CA LEU A 137 13.10 7.51 -5.18
C LEU A 137 12.75 6.03 -5.31
N TYR A 138 11.81 5.65 -6.16
CA TYR A 138 11.50 4.25 -6.44
C TYR A 138 12.68 3.52 -7.09
N GLY A 139 13.41 4.19 -7.99
CA GLY A 139 14.63 3.64 -8.56
C GLY A 139 15.72 3.39 -7.52
N GLN A 140 15.90 4.30 -6.55
CA GLN A 140 16.80 4.09 -5.42
C GLN A 140 16.33 2.92 -4.55
N ALA A 141 15.04 2.86 -4.21
CA ALA A 141 14.46 1.77 -3.44
C ALA A 141 14.66 0.41 -4.13
N ALA A 142 14.49 0.34 -5.46
CA ALA A 142 14.70 -0.87 -6.26
C ALA A 142 16.17 -1.35 -6.25
N THR A 143 17.11 -0.43 -6.13
CA THR A 143 18.53 -0.79 -5.99
C THR A 143 18.83 -1.44 -4.63
N ILE A 144 18.14 -0.99 -3.57
CA ILE A 144 18.31 -1.50 -2.20
C ILE A 144 17.54 -2.82 -2.00
N ALA A 145 16.32 -2.91 -2.54
CA ALA A 145 15.42 -4.03 -2.36
C ALA A 145 14.78 -4.48 -3.70
N PRO A 146 15.57 -5.07 -4.62
CA PRO A 146 15.12 -5.37 -5.99
C PRO A 146 14.03 -6.46 -6.06
N GLY A 147 13.80 -7.19 -4.96
CA GLY A 147 12.77 -8.24 -4.87
C GLY A 147 11.39 -7.77 -4.40
N GLU A 148 11.22 -6.51 -4.09
CA GLU A 148 9.98 -5.97 -3.48
C GLU A 148 8.94 -5.59 -4.54
N ALA A 149 7.88 -6.39 -4.64
CA ALA A 149 6.77 -6.15 -5.58
C ALA A 149 6.12 -4.75 -5.43
N GLY A 150 6.10 -4.21 -4.22
CA GLY A 150 5.55 -2.88 -3.93
C GLY A 150 6.24 -1.75 -4.67
N ILE A 151 7.55 -1.87 -4.92
CA ILE A 151 8.32 -0.85 -5.64
C ILE A 151 7.92 -0.83 -7.13
N GLU A 152 7.87 -2.00 -7.77
CA GLU A 152 7.42 -2.13 -9.15
C GLU A 152 5.94 -1.73 -9.30
N THR A 153 5.11 -2.01 -8.29
CA THR A 153 3.70 -1.56 -8.25
C THR A 153 3.61 -0.04 -8.27
N ASN A 154 4.37 0.65 -7.40
CA ASN A 154 4.35 2.10 -7.33
C ASN A 154 4.94 2.76 -8.58
N LEU A 155 6.00 2.19 -9.18
CA LEU A 155 6.49 2.63 -10.49
C LEU A 155 5.41 2.53 -11.56
N GLY A 156 4.71 1.41 -11.62
CA GLY A 156 3.60 1.22 -12.56
C GLY A 156 2.47 2.24 -12.35
N LEU A 157 2.09 2.49 -11.10
CA LEU A 157 1.07 3.49 -10.78
C LEU A 157 1.52 4.92 -11.11
N SER A 158 2.77 5.27 -10.82
CA SER A 158 3.35 6.57 -11.17
C SER A 158 3.32 6.83 -12.68
N TYR A 159 3.64 5.81 -13.51
CA TYR A 159 3.53 5.90 -14.96
C TYR A 159 2.06 5.97 -15.43
N ALA A 160 1.15 5.26 -14.75
CA ALA A 160 -0.28 5.36 -15.07
C ALA A 160 -0.84 6.77 -14.79
N MET A 161 -0.39 7.43 -13.71
CA MET A 161 -0.80 8.80 -13.36
C MET A 161 -0.37 9.84 -14.40
N THR A 162 0.69 9.57 -15.16
CA THR A 162 1.15 10.42 -16.29
C THR A 162 0.69 9.91 -17.64
N ASN A 163 -0.27 8.97 -17.68
CA ASN A 163 -0.82 8.37 -18.90
C ASN A 163 0.23 7.62 -19.76
N GLU A 164 1.34 7.20 -19.16
CA GLU A 164 2.36 6.36 -19.81
C GLU A 164 2.00 4.88 -19.65
N LEU A 165 0.79 4.50 -20.15
CA LEU A 165 0.16 3.21 -19.89
C LEU A 165 0.99 1.98 -20.30
N PRO A 166 1.76 1.98 -21.40
CA PRO A 166 2.63 0.84 -21.75
C PRO A 166 3.74 0.61 -20.71
N LEU A 167 4.35 1.68 -20.16
CA LEU A 167 5.36 1.57 -19.09
C LEU A 167 4.71 1.15 -17.78
N ALA A 168 3.54 1.70 -17.46
CA ALA A 168 2.76 1.29 -16.30
C ALA A 168 2.48 -0.23 -16.32
N GLU A 169 2.02 -0.75 -17.44
CA GLU A 169 1.76 -2.18 -17.61
C GLU A 169 3.04 -3.02 -17.46
N GLN A 170 4.15 -2.58 -18.05
CA GLN A 170 5.43 -3.30 -17.96
C GLN A 170 5.85 -3.48 -16.50
N HIS A 171 5.79 -2.42 -15.70
CA HIS A 171 6.11 -2.46 -14.28
C HIS A 171 5.13 -3.34 -13.48
N LEU A 172 3.83 -3.19 -13.71
CA LEU A 172 2.81 -3.99 -13.02
C LEU A 172 2.90 -5.48 -13.38
N ARG A 173 3.19 -5.83 -14.64
CA ARG A 173 3.42 -7.24 -15.02
C ARG A 173 4.65 -7.84 -14.32
N ARG A 174 5.72 -7.07 -14.13
CA ARG A 174 6.84 -7.50 -13.30
C ARG A 174 6.42 -7.70 -11.85
N ALA A 175 5.72 -6.71 -11.29
CA ALA A 175 5.26 -6.76 -9.91
C ALA A 175 4.43 -8.01 -9.59
N VAL A 176 3.49 -8.39 -10.49
CA VAL A 176 2.62 -9.57 -10.26
C VAL A 176 3.35 -10.91 -10.30
N GLN A 177 4.56 -10.95 -10.88
CA GLN A 177 5.43 -12.14 -10.90
C GLN A 177 6.37 -12.20 -9.69
N MET A 178 6.46 -11.12 -8.92
CA MET A 178 7.37 -11.04 -7.78
C MET A 178 6.74 -11.63 -6.52
N ARG A 179 7.60 -12.11 -5.61
CA ARG A 179 7.17 -12.52 -4.27
C ARG A 179 6.56 -11.32 -3.54
N GLY A 180 5.41 -11.53 -2.89
CA GLY A 180 4.71 -10.46 -2.17
C GLY A 180 3.75 -9.64 -3.04
N ALA A 181 3.55 -10.01 -4.31
CA ALA A 181 2.48 -9.43 -5.12
C ALA A 181 1.11 -9.66 -4.45
N THR A 182 0.34 -8.58 -4.31
CA THR A 182 -0.97 -8.60 -3.67
C THR A 182 -2.10 -8.66 -4.70
N THR A 183 -3.31 -8.99 -4.26
CA THR A 183 -4.53 -8.85 -5.06
C THR A 183 -4.66 -7.42 -5.62
N GLN A 184 -4.31 -6.40 -4.82
CA GLN A 184 -4.33 -5.00 -5.27
C GLN A 184 -3.36 -4.76 -6.44
N THR A 185 -2.16 -5.35 -6.42
CA THR A 185 -1.20 -5.25 -7.54
C THR A 185 -1.81 -5.80 -8.84
N ARG A 186 -2.50 -6.95 -8.78
CA ARG A 186 -3.17 -7.55 -9.94
C ARG A 186 -4.37 -6.73 -10.40
N GLN A 187 -5.13 -6.15 -9.48
CA GLN A 187 -6.22 -5.23 -9.82
C GLN A 187 -5.69 -3.94 -10.50
N ASN A 188 -4.57 -3.40 -10.03
CA ASN A 188 -3.92 -2.26 -10.69
C ASN A 188 -3.46 -2.60 -12.10
N LEU A 189 -2.93 -3.81 -12.33
CA LEU A 189 -2.63 -4.29 -13.68
C LEU A 189 -3.90 -4.37 -14.54
N ALA A 190 -4.99 -4.94 -14.03
CA ALA A 190 -6.27 -5.01 -14.74
C ALA A 190 -6.76 -3.63 -15.13
N LEU A 191 -6.71 -2.65 -14.22
CA LEU A 191 -7.08 -1.27 -14.49
C LEU A 191 -6.27 -0.68 -15.66
N VAL A 192 -4.93 -0.79 -15.61
CA VAL A 192 -4.03 -0.24 -16.64
C VAL A 192 -4.26 -0.92 -17.99
N VAL A 193 -4.48 -2.24 -18.04
CA VAL A 193 -4.84 -2.99 -19.25
C VAL A 193 -6.18 -2.51 -19.81
N GLY A 194 -7.16 -2.29 -18.94
CA GLY A 194 -8.47 -1.77 -19.33
C GLY A 194 -8.42 -0.34 -19.86
N LEU A 195 -7.60 0.53 -19.28
CA LEU A 195 -7.36 1.90 -19.78
C LEU A 195 -6.72 1.93 -21.17
N GLN A 196 -6.07 0.85 -21.59
CA GLN A 196 -5.57 0.67 -22.96
C GLN A 196 -6.64 0.08 -23.93
N GLY A 197 -7.90 -0.05 -23.48
CA GLY A 197 -9.01 -0.58 -24.28
C GLY A 197 -9.06 -2.12 -24.37
N ARG A 198 -8.19 -2.83 -23.69
CA ARG A 198 -8.12 -4.31 -23.69
C ARG A 198 -9.09 -4.91 -22.67
N PHE A 199 -10.40 -4.73 -22.92
CA PHE A 199 -11.45 -5.04 -21.94
C PHE A 199 -11.58 -6.51 -21.59
N GLU A 200 -11.39 -7.42 -22.55
CA GLU A 200 -11.49 -8.86 -22.28
C GLU A 200 -10.36 -9.35 -21.37
N GLU A 201 -9.14 -8.88 -21.59
CA GLU A 201 -8.00 -9.19 -20.74
C GLU A 201 -8.16 -8.56 -19.35
N CYS A 202 -8.58 -7.29 -19.27
CA CYS A 202 -8.90 -6.60 -18.02
C CYS A 202 -9.92 -7.41 -17.20
N ARG A 203 -11.01 -7.84 -17.84
CA ARG A 203 -12.04 -8.68 -17.21
C ARG A 203 -11.46 -9.99 -16.69
N ALA A 204 -10.65 -10.67 -17.50
CA ALA A 204 -10.04 -11.94 -17.13
C ALA A 204 -9.13 -11.80 -15.89
N ILE A 205 -8.34 -10.73 -15.81
CA ILE A 205 -7.47 -10.46 -14.64
C ILE A 205 -8.33 -10.18 -13.40
N TYR A 206 -9.39 -9.37 -13.49
CA TYR A 206 -10.29 -9.14 -12.35
C TYR A 206 -11.01 -10.42 -11.91
N ALA A 207 -11.49 -11.24 -12.86
CA ALA A 207 -12.23 -12.46 -12.56
C ALA A 207 -11.39 -13.55 -11.86
N ALA A 208 -10.08 -13.51 -12.01
CA ALA A 208 -9.15 -14.38 -11.27
C ALA A 208 -9.06 -14.05 -9.76
N GLU A 209 -9.44 -12.81 -9.36
CA GLU A 209 -9.24 -12.29 -8.01
C GLU A 209 -10.54 -11.93 -7.29
N LEU A 210 -11.61 -11.65 -8.03
CA LEU A 210 -12.82 -11.00 -7.49
C LEU A 210 -14.09 -11.76 -7.83
N PRO A 211 -15.12 -11.67 -6.97
CA PRO A 211 -16.46 -12.14 -7.27
C PRO A 211 -17.06 -11.44 -8.51
N PRO A 212 -17.98 -12.09 -9.25
CA PRO A 212 -18.54 -11.54 -10.50
C PRO A 212 -19.13 -10.13 -10.38
N GLU A 213 -19.81 -9.84 -9.27
CA GLU A 213 -20.41 -8.52 -9.01
C GLU A 213 -19.34 -7.41 -8.92
N GLN A 214 -18.22 -7.69 -8.27
CA GLN A 214 -17.10 -6.74 -8.17
C GLN A 214 -16.38 -6.58 -9.51
N VAL A 215 -16.28 -7.66 -10.31
CA VAL A 215 -15.74 -7.59 -11.67
C VAL A 215 -16.57 -6.62 -12.52
N GLU A 216 -17.90 -6.75 -12.54
CA GLU A 216 -18.76 -5.86 -13.32
C GLU A 216 -18.67 -4.40 -12.86
N SER A 217 -18.62 -4.17 -11.54
CA SER A 217 -18.44 -2.83 -10.97
C SER A 217 -17.12 -2.21 -11.42
N ASN A 218 -16.01 -2.95 -11.35
CA ASN A 218 -14.69 -2.47 -11.80
C ASN A 218 -14.65 -2.24 -13.32
N MET A 219 -15.26 -3.11 -14.12
CA MET A 219 -15.37 -2.91 -15.58
C MET A 219 -16.18 -1.68 -15.94
N ALA A 220 -17.27 -1.40 -15.23
CA ALA A 220 -18.05 -0.17 -15.41
C ALA A 220 -17.21 1.07 -15.05
N TYR A 221 -16.43 1.02 -13.97
CA TYR A 221 -15.52 2.10 -13.59
C TYR A 221 -14.44 2.37 -14.64
N VAL A 222 -13.80 1.33 -15.19
CA VAL A 222 -12.80 1.47 -16.27
C VAL A 222 -13.41 2.16 -17.51
N ARG A 223 -14.62 1.75 -17.94
CA ARG A 223 -15.31 2.37 -19.06
C ARG A 223 -15.66 3.84 -18.80
N ALA A 224 -16.06 4.17 -17.57
CA ALA A 224 -16.37 5.53 -17.17
C ALA A 224 -15.14 6.44 -17.24
N LEU A 225 -13.97 5.96 -16.77
CA LEU A 225 -12.70 6.69 -16.86
C LEU A 225 -12.33 7.00 -18.31
N LEU A 226 -12.40 6.03 -19.22
CA LEU A 226 -12.10 6.22 -20.63
C LEU A 226 -13.07 7.20 -21.31
N THR A 227 -14.36 7.14 -20.97
CA THR A 227 -15.36 8.08 -21.51
C THR A 227 -15.07 9.50 -21.04
N GLN A 228 -14.65 9.68 -19.80
CA GLN A 228 -14.28 10.99 -19.26
C GLN A 228 -13.01 11.52 -19.93
N GLN A 229 -11.96 10.71 -20.09
CA GLN A 229 -10.72 11.09 -20.76
C GLN A 229 -10.98 11.49 -22.23
N ASN A 230 -11.74 10.70 -22.99
CA ASN A 230 -12.11 11.02 -24.36
C ASN A 230 -12.89 12.34 -24.48
N ARG A 231 -13.69 12.69 -23.48
CA ARG A 231 -14.43 13.94 -23.44
C ARG A 231 -13.50 15.14 -23.24
N TRP A 232 -12.46 15.04 -22.40
CA TRP A 232 -11.44 16.06 -22.22
C TRP A 232 -10.59 16.24 -23.49
N ASP A 233 -10.15 15.16 -24.12
CA ASP A 233 -9.38 15.18 -25.38
C ASP A 233 -10.15 15.84 -26.53
N MET A 234 -11.48 15.80 -26.51
CA MET A 234 -12.31 16.51 -27.51
C MET A 234 -12.42 18.01 -27.22
N ILE A 235 -12.41 18.40 -25.95
CA ILE A 235 -12.49 19.82 -25.55
C ILE A 235 -11.16 20.53 -25.83
N ASP A 236 -10.02 19.87 -25.58
CA ASP A 236 -8.69 20.46 -25.81
C ASP A 236 -8.32 20.59 -27.30
N LYS A 237 -9.02 19.86 -28.18
CA LYS A 237 -8.80 19.89 -29.66
C LYS A 237 -9.77 20.78 -30.43
N GLY A 238 -10.74 21.41 -29.78
CA GLY A 238 -11.73 22.32 -30.35
C GLY A 238 -11.47 23.75 -29.97
#